data_e218f3235f002839fdf0cf116444ce92
#
_entry.id   e218f3235f002839fdf0cf116444ce92
#
_cell.length_a   1.000
_cell.length_b   1.000
_cell.length_c   1.000
_cell.angle_alpha   90.00
_cell.angle_beta   90.00
_cell.angle_gamma   90.00
#
_symmetry.space_group_name_H-M   'P 1'
#
loop_
_entity.id
_entity.type
_entity.pdbx_description
1 polymer ?
#
loop_
_entity_poly.entity_id
_entity_poly.type
_entity_poly.pdbx_seq_one_letter_code
_entity_poly.pdbx_strand_id
1 'polypeptide(L)'
;MPIAIFLIVFFILGIIFIFSSPDLSPIPYFPSNKKDLPLIIKALNLKNNQVVFDLGAGDGLIIFEAAKMAFEKKLSTQFFAVEINPILILIMWTKWFFHPNKKNIKIILDDIFKIDLKRYPLHVTRYTFYLYISPWYLEKVIKNLKLKIKNFEIISYFYPLPKMKAKKVFEGKNKVFLYQLN
;
A
#
# COMPACT_ATOMS: atom_id res chain seq x y z
N MET A 1 -16.26 -37.99 5.67
CA MET A 1 -15.60 -37.51 4.43
C MET A 1 -16.45 -36.51 3.62
N PRO A 2 -17.71 -36.70 3.27
CA PRO A 2 -18.44 -35.76 2.41
C PRO A 2 -18.62 -34.33 2.99
N ILE A 3 -18.85 -34.19 4.29
CA ILE A 3 -19.01 -32.90 4.95
C ILE A 3 -17.72 -32.03 4.89
N ALA A 4 -16.55 -32.63 5.13
CA ALA A 4 -15.27 -31.92 5.08
C ALA A 4 -14.98 -31.41 3.65
N ILE A 5 -15.25 -32.23 2.63
CA ILE A 5 -15.09 -31.84 1.23
C ILE A 5 -16.04 -30.68 0.89
N PHE A 6 -17.29 -30.76 1.31
CA PHE A 6 -18.26 -29.68 1.11
C PHE A 6 -17.83 -28.37 1.75
N LEU A 7 -17.34 -28.39 2.98
CA LEU A 7 -16.83 -27.21 3.68
C LEU A 7 -15.61 -26.61 2.97
N ILE A 8 -14.68 -27.43 2.48
CA ILE A 8 -13.51 -26.98 1.72
C ILE A 8 -13.95 -26.31 0.42
N VAL A 9 -14.85 -26.94 -0.34
CA VAL A 9 -15.36 -26.38 -1.59
C VAL A 9 -16.10 -25.07 -1.34
N PHE A 10 -16.96 -25.01 -0.34
CA PHE A 10 -17.67 -23.77 0.05
C PHE A 10 -16.70 -22.65 0.41
N PHE A 11 -15.64 -22.96 1.18
CA PHE A 11 -14.60 -22.00 1.55
C PHE A 11 -13.84 -21.47 0.32
N ILE A 12 -13.45 -22.37 -0.60
CA ILE A 12 -12.77 -21.99 -1.86
C ILE A 12 -13.67 -21.08 -2.71
N LEU A 13 -14.94 -21.44 -2.87
CA LEU A 13 -15.90 -20.61 -3.60
C LEU A 13 -16.09 -19.24 -2.95
N GLY A 14 -16.10 -19.17 -1.62
CA GLY A 14 -16.14 -17.91 -0.88
C GLY A 14 -14.91 -17.02 -1.16
N ILE A 15 -13.72 -17.60 -1.20
CA ILE A 15 -12.49 -16.89 -1.58
C ILE A 15 -12.58 -16.36 -3.01
N ILE A 16 -12.97 -17.23 -3.96
CA ILE A 16 -13.12 -16.84 -5.37
C ILE A 16 -14.13 -15.69 -5.49
N PHE A 17 -15.27 -15.78 -4.79
CA PHE A 17 -16.30 -14.75 -4.79
C PHE A 17 -15.74 -13.39 -4.30
N ILE A 18 -14.99 -13.38 -3.19
CA ILE A 18 -14.39 -12.14 -2.64
C ILE A 18 -13.41 -11.50 -3.63
N PHE A 19 -12.53 -12.29 -4.25
CA PHE A 19 -11.56 -11.77 -5.23
C PHE A 19 -12.21 -11.36 -6.56
N SER A 20 -13.37 -11.91 -6.90
CA SER A 20 -14.10 -11.57 -8.13
C SER A 20 -15.14 -10.47 -7.92
N SER A 21 -15.44 -10.09 -6.68
CA SER A 21 -16.42 -9.05 -6.37
C SER A 21 -15.89 -7.66 -6.68
N PRO A 22 -16.55 -6.87 -7.56
CA PRO A 22 -16.14 -5.48 -7.83
C PRO A 22 -16.19 -4.56 -6.60
N ASP A 23 -17.05 -4.89 -5.62
CA ASP A 23 -17.19 -4.11 -4.39
C ASP A 23 -16.10 -4.41 -3.36
N LEU A 24 -15.68 -5.69 -3.27
CA LEU A 24 -14.68 -6.16 -2.31
C LEU A 24 -13.26 -6.20 -2.88
N SER A 25 -13.11 -6.18 -4.19
CA SER A 25 -11.82 -6.17 -4.88
C SER A 25 -11.92 -5.43 -6.22
N PRO A 26 -12.19 -4.11 -6.21
CA PRO A 26 -12.40 -3.33 -7.43
C PRO A 26 -11.13 -3.24 -8.29
N ILE A 27 -9.98 -3.46 -7.70
CA ILE A 27 -8.68 -3.51 -8.38
C ILE A 27 -8.11 -4.90 -8.17
N PRO A 28 -7.81 -5.65 -9.25
CA PRO A 28 -7.17 -6.97 -9.13
C PRO A 28 -5.86 -6.88 -8.33
N TYR A 29 -5.65 -7.86 -7.44
CA TYR A 29 -4.42 -7.95 -6.68
C TYR A 29 -3.27 -8.42 -7.56
N PHE A 30 -2.24 -7.57 -7.69
CA PHE A 30 -0.97 -7.88 -8.30
C PHE A 30 0.17 -7.55 -7.34
N PRO A 31 0.95 -8.53 -6.88
CA PRO A 31 2.05 -8.27 -5.96
C PRO A 31 3.19 -7.53 -6.67
N SER A 32 3.80 -6.58 -5.97
CA SER A 32 5.03 -5.92 -6.43
C SER A 32 6.15 -6.93 -6.61
N ASN A 33 6.97 -6.77 -7.66
CA ASN A 33 8.06 -7.70 -7.92
C ASN A 33 9.12 -7.61 -6.81
N LYS A 34 9.43 -8.74 -6.18
CA LYS A 34 10.41 -8.81 -5.10
C LYS A 34 11.81 -8.34 -5.50
N LYS A 35 12.19 -8.45 -6.78
CA LYS A 35 13.48 -7.96 -7.30
C LYS A 35 13.58 -6.43 -7.28
N ASP A 36 12.45 -5.73 -7.35
CA ASP A 36 12.39 -4.27 -7.34
C ASP A 36 12.20 -3.70 -5.91
N LEU A 37 11.98 -4.58 -4.93
CA LEU A 37 11.76 -4.18 -3.53
C LEU A 37 12.86 -3.25 -2.99
N PRO A 38 14.17 -3.52 -3.16
CA PRO A 38 15.22 -2.60 -2.72
C PRO A 38 15.13 -1.20 -3.35
N LEU A 39 14.70 -1.12 -4.61
CA LEU A 39 14.51 0.15 -5.31
C LEU A 39 13.29 0.92 -4.80
N ILE A 40 12.19 0.21 -4.53
CA ILE A 40 10.97 0.79 -3.95
C ILE A 40 11.29 1.36 -2.57
N ILE A 41 11.94 0.58 -1.71
CA ILE A 41 12.34 1.03 -0.36
C ILE A 41 13.33 2.23 -0.44
N LYS A 42 14.27 2.22 -1.38
CA LYS A 42 15.14 3.37 -1.64
C LYS A 42 14.36 4.60 -2.07
N ALA A 43 13.34 4.44 -2.91
CA ALA A 43 12.49 5.54 -3.36
C ALA A 43 11.64 6.13 -2.23
N LEU A 44 11.15 5.31 -1.28
CA LEU A 44 10.43 5.77 -0.08
C LEU A 44 11.27 6.69 0.80
N ASN A 45 12.62 6.57 0.73
CA ASN A 45 13.58 7.45 1.42
C ASN A 45 13.19 7.69 2.89
N LEU A 46 13.10 6.58 3.65
CA LEU A 46 12.60 6.55 5.02
C LEU A 46 13.35 7.51 5.95
N LYS A 47 12.62 8.27 6.77
CA LYS A 47 13.13 9.28 7.69
C LYS A 47 12.32 9.32 8.99
N ASN A 48 12.88 9.97 10.00
CA ASN A 48 12.13 10.27 11.22
C ASN A 48 10.93 11.20 10.93
N ASN A 49 9.87 11.07 11.70
CA ASN A 49 8.64 11.85 11.60
C ASN A 49 8.01 11.83 10.19
N GLN A 50 8.11 10.70 9.50
CA GLN A 50 7.49 10.44 8.21
C GLN A 50 6.29 9.51 8.41
N VAL A 51 5.26 9.74 7.61
CA VAL A 51 4.15 8.80 7.44
C VAL A 51 4.18 8.24 6.03
N VAL A 52 4.14 6.92 5.93
CA VAL A 52 4.09 6.18 4.67
C VAL A 52 2.74 5.48 4.57
N PHE A 53 1.99 5.79 3.52
CA PHE A 53 0.77 5.08 3.14
C PHE A 53 1.04 4.17 1.94
N ASP A 54 0.57 2.94 2.01
CA ASP A 54 0.44 2.03 0.88
C ASP A 54 -1.05 1.93 0.54
N LEU A 55 -1.45 2.50 -0.59
CA LEU A 55 -2.84 2.58 -1.01
C LEU A 55 -3.15 1.44 -2.00
N GLY A 56 -3.85 0.43 -1.51
CA GLY A 56 -4.00 -0.87 -2.15
C GLY A 56 -2.85 -1.79 -1.75
N ALA A 57 -2.64 -1.95 -0.43
CA ALA A 57 -1.47 -2.59 0.13
C ALA A 57 -1.35 -4.09 -0.21
N GLY A 58 -2.43 -4.70 -0.67
CA GLY A 58 -2.44 -6.12 -0.99
C GLY A 58 -2.09 -6.97 0.22
N ASP A 59 -1.07 -7.81 0.09
CA ASP A 59 -0.57 -8.64 1.18
C ASP A 59 0.40 -7.90 2.13
N GLY A 60 0.60 -6.59 1.93
CA GLY A 60 1.42 -5.73 2.76
C GLY A 60 2.92 -5.81 2.50
N LEU A 61 3.39 -6.45 1.42
CA LEU A 61 4.81 -6.67 1.16
C LEU A 61 5.66 -5.41 1.36
N ILE A 62 5.25 -4.29 0.76
CA ILE A 62 6.03 -3.04 0.79
C ILE A 62 6.06 -2.44 2.19
N ILE A 63 4.91 -2.39 2.86
CA ILE A 63 4.81 -1.82 4.21
C ILE A 63 5.63 -2.61 5.23
N PHE A 64 5.55 -3.94 5.21
CA PHE A 64 6.29 -4.75 6.17
C PHE A 64 7.80 -4.65 5.95
N GLU A 65 8.28 -4.71 4.71
CA GLU A 65 9.71 -4.55 4.44
C GLU A 65 10.23 -3.13 4.74
N ALA A 66 9.45 -2.09 4.42
CA ALA A 66 9.78 -0.72 4.77
C ALA A 66 9.83 -0.52 6.30
N ALA A 67 8.86 -1.08 7.02
CA ALA A 67 8.80 -1.00 8.48
C ALA A 67 9.94 -1.79 9.16
N LYS A 68 10.35 -2.93 8.59
CA LYS A 68 11.52 -3.68 9.05
C LYS A 68 12.79 -2.84 8.91
N MET A 69 13.02 -2.23 7.73
CA MET A 69 14.16 -1.34 7.52
C MET A 69 14.15 -0.13 8.46
N ALA A 70 12.98 0.48 8.70
CA ALA A 70 12.86 1.58 9.64
C ALA A 70 13.21 1.15 11.07
N PHE A 71 12.81 -0.04 11.49
CA PHE A 71 13.16 -0.61 12.79
C PHE A 71 14.67 -0.81 12.94
N GLU A 72 15.32 -1.43 11.95
CA GLU A 72 16.77 -1.66 11.92
C GLU A 72 17.56 -0.34 11.98
N LYS A 73 17.03 0.71 11.32
CA LYS A 73 17.64 2.06 11.32
C LYS A 73 17.17 2.94 12.48
N LYS A 74 16.36 2.44 13.40
CA LYS A 74 15.80 3.17 14.56
C LYS A 74 15.04 4.44 14.14
N LEU A 75 14.32 4.41 13.03
CA LEU A 75 13.54 5.54 12.54
C LEU A 75 12.13 5.56 13.16
N SER A 76 11.61 6.75 13.43
CA SER A 76 10.26 6.99 13.95
C SER A 76 9.21 7.10 12.83
N THR A 77 9.37 6.35 11.74
CA THR A 77 8.41 6.32 10.62
C THR A 77 7.16 5.54 11.00
N GLN A 78 5.98 6.07 10.68
CA GLN A 78 4.70 5.37 10.81
C GLN A 78 4.24 4.84 9.45
N PHE A 79 3.60 3.68 9.45
CA PHE A 79 3.20 2.96 8.26
C PHE A 79 1.70 2.65 8.30
N PHE A 80 1.02 2.91 7.19
CA PHE A 80 -0.41 2.69 7.02
C PHE A 80 -0.65 1.85 5.78
N ALA A 81 -1.11 0.62 5.95
CA ALA A 81 -1.51 -0.29 4.89
C ALA A 81 -3.01 -0.19 4.69
N VAL A 82 -3.45 0.38 3.57
CA VAL A 82 -4.87 0.54 3.24
C VAL A 82 -5.26 -0.50 2.19
N GLU A 83 -6.22 -1.35 2.53
CA GLU A 83 -6.69 -2.43 1.65
C GLU A 83 -8.20 -2.62 1.85
N ILE A 84 -8.92 -2.95 0.77
CA ILE A 84 -10.36 -3.18 0.82
C ILE A 84 -10.69 -4.68 0.90
N ASN A 85 -9.82 -5.55 0.40
CA ASN A 85 -10.06 -6.98 0.38
C ASN A 85 -9.84 -7.61 1.76
N PRO A 86 -10.89 -8.19 2.39
CA PRO A 86 -10.82 -8.71 3.75
C PRO A 86 -9.86 -9.90 3.89
N ILE A 87 -9.63 -10.69 2.83
CA ILE A 87 -8.68 -11.82 2.86
C ILE A 87 -7.25 -11.29 2.91
N LEU A 88 -6.92 -10.27 2.12
CA LEU A 88 -5.61 -9.64 2.15
C LEU A 88 -5.34 -8.95 3.49
N ILE A 89 -6.36 -8.34 4.08
CA ILE A 89 -6.31 -7.81 5.46
C ILE A 89 -5.97 -8.92 6.46
N LEU A 90 -6.60 -10.08 6.38
CA LEU A 90 -6.31 -11.20 7.27
C LEU A 90 -4.87 -11.70 7.10
N ILE A 91 -4.37 -11.79 5.86
CA ILE A 91 -2.97 -12.11 5.57
C ILE A 91 -2.03 -11.07 6.19
N MET A 92 -2.35 -9.78 6.07
CA MET A 92 -1.55 -8.73 6.71
C MET A 92 -1.56 -8.83 8.23
N TRP A 93 -2.69 -9.15 8.87
CA TRP A 93 -2.76 -9.34 10.31
C TRP A 93 -1.86 -10.47 10.81
N THR A 94 -1.76 -11.59 10.08
CA THR A 94 -0.83 -12.67 10.44
C THR A 94 0.63 -12.22 10.39
N LYS A 95 1.02 -11.47 9.35
CA LYS A 95 2.39 -10.91 9.22
C LYS A 95 2.66 -9.86 10.31
N TRP A 96 1.69 -9.00 10.59
CA TRP A 96 1.79 -7.94 11.59
C TRP A 96 2.07 -8.50 12.99
N PHE A 97 1.40 -9.59 13.35
CA PHE A 97 1.51 -10.19 14.69
C PHE A 97 2.97 -10.52 15.05
N PHE A 98 3.75 -11.04 14.10
CA PHE A 98 5.16 -11.41 14.29
C PHE A 98 6.15 -10.31 13.90
N HIS A 99 5.66 -9.14 13.43
CA HIS A 99 6.55 -8.10 12.91
C HIS A 99 7.26 -7.32 14.03
N PRO A 100 8.59 -7.10 13.97
CA PRO A 100 9.34 -6.42 15.05
C PRO A 100 8.91 -4.96 15.25
N ASN A 101 8.45 -4.29 14.18
CA ASN A 101 8.01 -2.89 14.21
C ASN A 101 6.47 -2.74 14.21
N LYS A 102 5.72 -3.75 14.66
CA LYS A 102 4.25 -3.77 14.60
C LYS A 102 3.56 -2.56 15.23
N LYS A 103 4.14 -1.97 16.27
CA LYS A 103 3.60 -0.77 16.94
C LYS A 103 3.51 0.46 16.02
N ASN A 104 4.34 0.52 14.99
CA ASN A 104 4.37 1.62 14.02
C ASN A 104 3.62 1.27 12.71
N ILE A 105 2.96 0.10 12.63
CA ILE A 105 2.19 -0.34 11.46
C ILE A 105 0.72 -0.36 11.82
N LYS A 106 -0.11 0.30 11.00
CA LYS A 106 -1.57 0.26 11.08
C LYS A 106 -2.13 -0.32 9.81
N ILE A 107 -2.95 -1.37 9.95
CA ILE A 107 -3.67 -2.01 8.87
C ILE A 107 -5.09 -1.44 8.88
N ILE A 108 -5.56 -0.99 7.72
CA ILE A 108 -6.82 -0.26 7.57
C ILE A 108 -7.64 -0.95 6.49
N LEU A 109 -8.81 -1.44 6.88
CA LEU A 109 -9.83 -1.91 5.95
C LEU A 109 -10.62 -0.69 5.47
N ASP A 110 -10.29 -0.16 4.29
CA ASP A 110 -10.97 1.01 3.71
C ASP A 110 -10.80 1.06 2.19
N ASP A 111 -11.66 1.84 1.55
CA ASP A 111 -11.60 2.13 0.12
C ASP A 111 -10.63 3.30 -0.13
N ILE A 112 -9.56 3.07 -0.90
CA ILE A 112 -8.56 4.08 -1.26
C ILE A 112 -9.16 5.32 -1.94
N PHE A 113 -10.34 5.20 -2.54
CA PHE A 113 -11.05 6.32 -3.17
C PHE A 113 -11.86 7.16 -2.19
N LYS A 114 -12.13 6.66 -0.98
CA LYS A 114 -12.99 7.30 0.04
C LYS A 114 -12.24 7.63 1.33
N ILE A 115 -11.06 7.04 1.53
CA ILE A 115 -10.28 7.17 2.78
C ILE A 115 -10.21 8.63 3.26
N ASP A 116 -10.54 8.85 4.53
CA ASP A 116 -10.41 10.15 5.17
C ASP A 116 -9.05 10.28 5.86
N LEU A 117 -8.11 10.91 5.16
CA LEU A 117 -6.74 11.09 5.64
C LEU A 117 -6.65 12.03 6.87
N LYS A 118 -7.69 12.83 7.17
CA LYS A 118 -7.73 13.72 8.35
C LYS A 118 -7.80 12.95 9.67
N ARG A 119 -8.18 11.67 9.62
CA ARG A 119 -8.21 10.78 10.80
C ARG A 119 -6.83 10.33 11.26
N TYR A 120 -5.78 10.61 10.48
CA TYR A 120 -4.43 10.18 10.76
C TYR A 120 -3.56 11.35 11.21
N PRO A 121 -2.41 11.10 11.88
CA PRO A 121 -1.62 12.16 12.48
C PRO A 121 -1.23 13.23 11.46
N LEU A 122 -1.66 14.47 11.69
CA LEU A 122 -1.34 15.62 10.85
C LEU A 122 -0.04 16.32 11.28
N HIS A 123 0.56 15.91 12.41
CA HIS A 123 1.75 16.53 12.98
C HIS A 123 3.06 15.88 12.50
N VAL A 124 3.10 15.48 11.23
CA VAL A 124 4.29 14.88 10.62
C VAL A 124 4.89 15.82 9.58
N THR A 125 6.20 15.73 9.43
CA THR A 125 6.93 16.60 8.52
C THR A 125 6.82 16.17 7.06
N ARG A 126 6.39 14.91 6.82
CA ARG A 126 6.39 14.33 5.46
C ARG A 126 5.38 13.22 5.31
N TYR A 127 4.57 13.33 4.26
CA TYR A 127 3.70 12.27 3.77
C TYR A 127 4.29 11.63 2.51
N THR A 128 4.31 10.31 2.46
CA THR A 128 4.71 9.54 1.28
C THR A 128 3.65 8.49 0.99
N PHE A 129 3.15 8.47 -0.24
CA PHE A 129 2.16 7.50 -0.71
C PHE A 129 2.83 6.56 -1.70
N TYR A 130 2.72 5.27 -1.44
CA TYR A 130 3.06 4.24 -2.41
C TYR A 130 1.82 3.81 -3.16
N LEU A 131 1.93 3.68 -4.48
CA LEU A 131 0.84 3.30 -5.38
C LEU A 131 1.32 2.23 -6.36
N TYR A 132 0.67 1.09 -6.34
CA TYR A 132 0.73 0.07 -7.39
C TYR A 132 -0.68 -0.39 -7.72
N ILE A 133 -1.39 0.46 -8.43
CA ILE A 133 -2.79 0.26 -8.83
C ILE A 133 -2.92 0.41 -10.35
N SER A 134 -4.03 -0.08 -10.89
CA SER A 134 -4.34 0.06 -12.31
C SER A 134 -4.28 1.53 -12.75
N PRO A 135 -3.68 1.84 -13.91
CA PRO A 135 -3.47 3.21 -14.40
C PRO A 135 -4.78 4.01 -14.54
N TRP A 136 -5.90 3.33 -14.77
CA TRP A 136 -7.23 3.96 -14.88
C TRP A 136 -7.68 4.67 -13.60
N TYR A 137 -7.15 4.26 -12.47
CA TYR A 137 -7.54 4.79 -11.16
C TYR A 137 -6.57 5.81 -10.58
N LEU A 138 -5.36 5.95 -11.15
CA LEU A 138 -4.32 6.84 -10.63
C LEU A 138 -4.81 8.29 -10.54
N GLU A 139 -5.45 8.83 -11.59
CA GLU A 139 -5.92 10.21 -11.60
C GLU A 139 -6.95 10.48 -10.49
N LYS A 140 -7.87 9.54 -10.26
CA LYS A 140 -8.88 9.62 -9.19
C LYS A 140 -8.25 9.65 -7.81
N VAL A 141 -7.26 8.77 -7.55
CA VAL A 141 -6.55 8.72 -6.26
C VAL A 141 -5.76 10.01 -6.03
N ILE A 142 -5.00 10.47 -7.04
CA ILE A 142 -4.21 11.70 -6.93
C ILE A 142 -5.09 12.92 -6.65
N LYS A 143 -6.23 13.04 -7.34
CA LYS A 143 -7.19 14.12 -7.09
C LYS A 143 -7.68 14.10 -5.65
N ASN A 144 -8.02 12.93 -5.13
CA ASN A 144 -8.46 12.76 -3.74
C ASN A 144 -7.36 13.17 -2.73
N LEU A 145 -6.10 12.78 -2.97
CA LEU A 145 -4.97 13.16 -2.12
C LEU A 145 -4.73 14.67 -2.11
N LYS A 146 -4.71 15.31 -3.28
CA LYS A 146 -4.51 16.77 -3.42
C LYS A 146 -5.57 17.61 -2.71
N LEU A 147 -6.79 17.12 -2.60
CA LEU A 147 -7.87 17.80 -1.87
C LEU A 147 -7.69 17.76 -0.35
N LYS A 148 -6.87 16.86 0.17
CA LYS A 148 -6.76 16.55 1.60
C LYS A 148 -5.41 16.90 2.21
N ILE A 149 -4.34 16.83 1.44
CA ILE A 149 -2.96 17.01 1.91
C ILE A 149 -2.20 17.92 0.96
N LYS A 150 -1.37 18.81 1.54
CA LYS A 150 -0.38 19.62 0.82
C LYS A 150 1.02 19.07 1.10
N ASN A 151 1.94 19.26 0.15
CA ASN A 151 3.36 18.91 0.30
C ASN A 151 3.59 17.42 0.62
N PHE A 152 3.34 16.55 -0.34
CA PHE A 152 3.54 15.13 -0.19
C PHE A 152 4.30 14.50 -1.37
N GLU A 153 4.81 13.30 -1.17
CA GLU A 153 5.47 12.52 -2.21
C GLU A 153 4.61 11.33 -2.62
N ILE A 154 4.69 10.97 -3.91
CA ILE A 154 4.12 9.72 -4.42
C ILE A 154 5.25 8.89 -5.01
N ILE A 155 5.29 7.63 -4.62
CA ILE A 155 6.08 6.58 -5.25
C ILE A 155 5.10 5.73 -6.06
N SER A 156 5.15 5.84 -7.38
CA SER A 156 4.34 5.02 -8.27
C SER A 156 5.20 3.90 -8.85
N TYR A 157 4.75 2.67 -8.68
CA TYR A 157 5.43 1.50 -9.22
C TYR A 157 4.78 1.05 -10.51
N PHE A 158 5.58 0.71 -11.50
CA PHE A 158 5.22 0.23 -12.82
C PHE A 158 4.60 1.32 -13.72
N TYR A 159 3.57 2.05 -13.27
CA TYR A 159 2.84 3.02 -14.08
C TYR A 159 3.23 4.46 -13.72
N PRO A 160 3.57 5.31 -14.73
CA PRO A 160 3.76 6.74 -14.48
C PRO A 160 2.44 7.41 -14.13
N LEU A 161 2.51 8.47 -13.32
CA LEU A 161 1.32 9.29 -13.04
C LEU A 161 0.91 10.08 -14.27
N PRO A 162 -0.42 10.14 -14.59
CA PRO A 162 -0.91 10.87 -15.76
C PRO A 162 -0.62 12.36 -15.63
N LYS A 163 -0.23 12.99 -16.74
CA LYS A 163 0.00 14.44 -16.87
C LYS A 163 1.00 15.03 -15.88
N MET A 164 1.90 14.20 -15.33
CA MET A 164 2.90 14.64 -14.36
C MET A 164 4.30 14.14 -14.73
N LYS A 165 5.30 15.02 -14.56
CA LYS A 165 6.71 14.65 -14.74
C LYS A 165 7.26 14.11 -13.41
N ALA A 166 7.86 12.93 -13.45
CA ALA A 166 8.53 12.38 -12.29
C ALA A 166 9.77 13.22 -11.92
N LYS A 167 9.97 13.47 -10.64
CA LYS A 167 11.19 14.09 -10.09
C LYS A 167 12.39 13.17 -10.27
N LYS A 168 12.17 11.85 -10.13
CA LYS A 168 13.18 10.83 -10.32
C LYS A 168 12.55 9.54 -10.78
N VAL A 169 13.27 8.79 -11.62
CA VAL A 169 12.91 7.45 -12.04
C VAL A 169 14.04 6.51 -11.64
N PHE A 170 13.69 5.38 -11.06
CA PHE A 170 14.60 4.30 -10.74
C PHE A 170 14.33 3.15 -11.70
N GLU A 171 15.34 2.67 -12.37
CA GLU A 171 15.27 1.57 -13.33
C GLU A 171 15.54 0.24 -12.61
N GLY A 172 14.58 -0.66 -12.63
CA GLY A 172 14.65 -2.01 -12.11
C GLY A 172 14.12 -3.00 -13.14
N LYS A 173 13.55 -4.12 -12.69
CA LYS A 173 12.75 -4.98 -13.58
C LYS A 173 11.54 -4.21 -14.11
N ASN A 174 10.93 -3.39 -13.22
CA ASN A 174 9.93 -2.40 -13.57
C ASN A 174 10.38 -1.04 -13.04
N LYS A 175 9.85 0.03 -13.63
CA LYS A 175 10.18 1.40 -13.24
C LYS A 175 9.53 1.79 -11.93
N VAL A 176 10.26 2.55 -11.10
CA VAL A 176 9.75 3.17 -9.88
C VAL A 176 9.86 4.69 -10.06
N PHE A 177 8.74 5.37 -10.00
CA PHE A 177 8.63 6.82 -10.24
C PHE A 177 8.43 7.56 -8.92
N LEU A 178 9.26 8.57 -8.67
CA LEU A 178 9.10 9.49 -7.53
C LEU A 178 8.55 10.82 -8.02
N TYR A 179 7.47 11.27 -7.39
CA TYR A 179 6.85 12.57 -7.62
C TYR A 179 6.83 13.38 -6.33
N GLN A 180 7.02 14.69 -6.45
CA GLN A 180 6.81 15.67 -5.39
C GLN A 180 5.60 16.52 -5.76
N LEU A 181 4.64 16.62 -4.85
CA LEU A 181 3.43 17.43 -5.03
C LEU A 181 3.37 18.50 -3.93
N ASN A 182 3.09 19.72 -4.36
CA ASN A 182 2.92 20.90 -3.49
C ASN A 182 1.46 21.27 -3.38
#